data_bb26646826a790c44b8b07941e8d68fc
#
_entry.id   bb26646826a790c44b8b07941e8d68fc
#
_cell.length_a   1.000
_cell.length_b   1.000
_cell.length_c   1.000
_cell.angle_alpha   90.00
_cell.angle_beta   90.00
_cell.angle_gamma   90.00
#
_symmetry.space_group_name_H-M   'P 1'
#
loop_
_entity.id
_entity.type
_entity.pdbx_description
1 polymer ?
#
loop_
_entity_poly.entity_id
_entity_poly.type
_entity_poly.pdbx_seq_one_letter_code
_entity_poly.pdbx_strand_id
1 'polypeptide(L)'
;MPLPDIQLIESAALPYLLSVPEGLPPTGGWPVLCFLHGYDEGAPMPIHKALTVHGPLNPGNPEQVRETFIVVAPQMPSKGDRWHRFIDEVGSIVVDVQKSYYGDRRRTYLTGFSFGGNGVFDLALSQPAFWAALWPVDLTRVPQSDPQRPVWISVGEVTRRATPAFISRLGLTSAETAQEGDRLYLDQGQGHVGAARLAYRDMRIYQWLLARQL
;
A
#
# COMPACT_ATOMS: atom_id res chain seq x y z
N MET A 1 -0.83 16.30 19.16
CA MET A 1 0.56 15.84 19.33
C MET A 1 1.29 16.13 18.04
N PRO A 2 2.63 16.34 18.02
CA PRO A 2 3.34 16.43 16.75
C PRO A 2 3.16 15.11 15.97
N LEU A 3 3.16 15.18 14.64
CA LEU A 3 3.08 13.98 13.80
C LEU A 3 4.35 13.14 13.98
N PRO A 4 4.26 11.80 13.96
CA PRO A 4 5.40 10.91 13.97
C PRO A 4 6.44 11.30 12.90
N ASP A 5 7.72 11.28 13.26
CA ASP A 5 8.80 11.57 12.33
C ASP A 5 8.88 10.52 11.21
N ILE A 6 9.30 10.98 10.02
CA ILE A 6 9.62 10.08 8.92
C ILE A 6 11.12 9.83 8.93
N GLN A 7 11.52 8.60 9.26
CA GLN A 7 12.90 8.17 9.37
C GLN A 7 13.38 7.56 8.05
N LEU A 8 14.60 7.86 7.64
CA LEU A 8 15.28 7.17 6.54
C LEU A 8 16.11 6.01 7.10
N ILE A 9 15.89 4.81 6.59
CA ILE A 9 16.66 3.61 6.91
C ILE A 9 17.42 3.17 5.66
N GLU A 10 18.73 3.25 5.70
CA GLU A 10 19.63 2.91 4.58
C GLU A 10 20.33 1.55 4.74
N SER A 11 20.33 0.99 5.95
CA SER A 11 21.05 -0.24 6.29
C SER A 11 20.34 -1.54 5.90
N ALA A 12 19.16 -1.45 5.25
CA ALA A 12 18.39 -2.60 4.79
C ALA A 12 18.73 -2.98 3.34
N ALA A 13 18.15 -4.08 2.86
CA ALA A 13 18.32 -4.56 1.48
C ALA A 13 17.86 -3.55 0.43
N LEU A 14 16.83 -2.76 0.75
CA LEU A 14 16.42 -1.55 0.02
C LEU A 14 16.35 -0.40 1.04
N PRO A 15 16.76 0.82 0.66
CA PRO A 15 16.51 1.99 1.50
C PRO A 15 15.00 2.21 1.59
N TYR A 16 14.52 2.64 2.76
CA TYR A 16 13.08 2.88 2.95
C TYR A 16 12.81 4.04 3.91
N LEU A 17 11.65 4.65 3.77
CA LEU A 17 11.11 5.56 4.76
C LEU A 17 10.22 4.79 5.73
N LEU A 18 10.32 5.14 7.00
CA LEU A 18 9.58 4.57 8.11
C LEU A 18 8.89 5.67 8.92
N SER A 19 7.60 5.51 9.18
CA SER A 19 6.87 6.28 10.18
C SER A 19 6.26 5.32 11.19
N VAL A 20 6.52 5.55 12.47
CA VAL A 20 6.01 4.72 13.58
C VAL A 20 5.12 5.58 14.45
N PRO A 21 3.89 5.15 14.78
CA PRO A 21 3.03 5.89 15.68
C PRO A 21 3.68 6.14 17.04
N GLU A 22 3.37 7.26 17.66
CA GLU A 22 3.86 7.58 19.01
C GLU A 22 3.06 6.85 20.09
N GLY A 23 3.71 6.65 21.25
CA GLY A 23 3.07 6.07 22.44
C GLY A 23 3.19 4.54 22.52
N LEU A 24 2.29 3.94 23.29
CA LEU A 24 2.28 2.49 23.49
C LEU A 24 1.50 1.79 22.37
N PRO A 25 2.03 0.66 21.86
CA PRO A 25 1.31 -0.10 20.87
C PRO A 25 -0.02 -0.65 21.45
N PRO A 26 -1.06 -0.75 20.63
CA PRO A 26 -2.30 -1.41 21.04
C PRO A 26 -2.05 -2.89 21.30
N THR A 27 -3.01 -3.54 21.98
CA THR A 27 -2.97 -5.00 22.17
C THR A 27 -2.84 -5.70 20.82
N GLY A 28 -1.80 -6.53 20.66
CA GLY A 28 -1.47 -7.22 19.41
C GLY A 28 -0.46 -6.47 18.53
N GLY A 29 -0.12 -5.23 18.85
CA GLY A 29 0.85 -4.43 18.09
C GLY A 29 0.21 -3.40 17.15
N TRP A 30 1.04 -2.58 16.49
CA TRP A 30 0.61 -1.59 15.51
C TRP A 30 0.25 -2.27 14.17
N PRO A 31 -0.85 -1.87 13.51
CA PRO A 31 -1.08 -2.26 12.11
C PRO A 31 0.06 -1.77 11.22
N VAL A 32 0.51 -2.59 10.28
CA VAL A 32 1.61 -2.25 9.36
C VAL A 32 1.05 -2.01 7.96
N LEU A 33 1.39 -0.89 7.34
CA LEU A 33 1.05 -0.56 5.97
C LEU A 33 2.32 -0.40 5.14
N CYS A 34 2.58 -1.35 4.24
CA CYS A 34 3.68 -1.27 3.28
C CYS A 34 3.20 -0.59 2.00
N PHE A 35 3.96 0.42 1.53
CA PHE A 35 3.65 1.17 0.32
C PHE A 35 4.70 0.94 -0.77
N LEU A 36 4.24 0.55 -1.94
CA LEU A 36 5.05 0.38 -3.16
C LEU A 36 4.82 1.58 -4.10
N HIS A 37 5.88 2.29 -4.40
CA HIS A 37 5.83 3.48 -5.28
C HIS A 37 5.66 3.13 -6.77
N GLY A 38 5.39 4.14 -7.59
CA GLY A 38 5.20 4.02 -9.04
C GLY A 38 6.51 3.96 -9.84
N TYR A 39 6.39 4.15 -11.16
CA TYR A 39 7.50 4.01 -12.12
C TYR A 39 8.61 5.04 -11.89
N ASP A 40 8.23 6.29 -11.64
CA ASP A 40 9.17 7.41 -11.63
C ASP A 40 9.90 7.61 -10.29
N GLU A 41 9.43 7.00 -9.21
CA GLU A 41 9.88 7.25 -7.85
C GLU A 41 11.06 6.36 -7.41
N GLY A 42 11.54 5.46 -8.25
CA GLY A 42 12.81 4.74 -8.03
C GLY A 42 14.01 5.68 -8.07
N ALA A 43 15.16 5.23 -7.53
CA ALA A 43 16.40 6.00 -7.62
C ALA A 43 16.73 6.33 -9.10
N PRO A 44 17.35 7.48 -9.39
CA PRO A 44 18.03 8.40 -8.47
C PRO A 44 17.13 9.50 -7.86
N MET A 45 15.80 9.40 -7.93
CA MET A 45 14.96 10.40 -7.26
C MET A 45 15.27 10.41 -5.76
N PRO A 46 15.50 11.59 -5.13
CA PRO A 46 15.74 11.68 -3.69
C PRO A 46 14.60 10.99 -2.91
N ILE A 47 14.93 10.07 -2.03
CA ILE A 47 14.00 9.14 -1.39
C ILE A 47 12.84 9.84 -0.66
N HIS A 48 13.11 10.92 0.07
CA HIS A 48 12.04 11.68 0.73
C HIS A 48 11.04 12.24 -0.28
N LYS A 49 11.52 12.82 -1.39
CA LYS A 49 10.64 13.29 -2.47
C LYS A 49 9.87 12.15 -3.09
N ALA A 50 10.55 11.06 -3.42
CA ALA A 50 9.96 9.89 -4.08
C ALA A 50 8.79 9.29 -3.29
N LEU A 51 8.99 9.08 -2.00
CA LEU A 51 8.07 8.31 -1.17
C LEU A 51 7.04 9.15 -0.41
N THR A 52 7.10 10.49 -0.55
CA THR A 52 6.09 11.42 0.00
C THR A 52 5.26 12.13 -1.08
N VAL A 53 5.61 12.00 -2.36
CA VAL A 53 4.82 12.62 -3.44
C VAL A 53 3.47 11.93 -3.63
N HIS A 54 3.44 10.62 -3.47
CA HIS A 54 2.26 9.77 -3.51
C HIS A 54 2.25 8.83 -2.29
N GLY A 55 1.14 8.13 -2.07
CA GLY A 55 1.05 7.13 -1.03
C GLY A 55 0.78 7.67 0.39
N PRO A 56 0.84 6.79 1.40
CA PRO A 56 0.42 7.10 2.77
C PRO A 56 1.24 8.18 3.45
N LEU A 57 2.52 8.36 3.08
CA LEU A 57 3.43 9.35 3.66
C LEU A 57 3.29 10.75 3.06
N ASN A 58 2.37 10.97 2.11
CA ASN A 58 2.12 12.30 1.56
C ASN A 58 1.62 13.25 2.67
N PRO A 59 2.23 14.45 2.84
CA PRO A 59 1.86 15.37 3.91
C PRO A 59 0.45 15.96 3.77
N GLY A 60 -0.20 15.80 2.63
CA GLY A 60 -1.59 16.19 2.43
C GLY A 60 -2.62 15.14 2.83
N ASN A 61 -2.19 13.98 3.35
CA ASN A 61 -3.09 12.95 3.86
C ASN A 61 -3.53 13.26 5.30
N PRO A 62 -4.62 12.62 5.78
CA PRO A 62 -5.03 12.72 7.18
C PRO A 62 -3.92 12.27 8.13
N GLU A 63 -3.70 13.05 9.20
CA GLU A 63 -2.68 12.77 10.22
C GLU A 63 -2.89 11.41 10.89
N GLN A 64 -4.15 11.00 11.04
CA GLN A 64 -4.56 9.72 11.62
C GLN A 64 -3.90 8.50 10.96
N VAL A 65 -3.51 8.60 9.70
CA VAL A 65 -2.81 7.50 9.00
C VAL A 65 -1.50 7.17 9.71
N ARG A 66 -0.69 8.19 10.02
CA ARG A 66 0.61 8.03 10.69
C ARG A 66 0.47 7.84 12.20
N GLU A 67 -0.64 8.24 12.78
CA GLU A 67 -0.98 7.98 14.20
C GLU A 67 -1.49 6.55 14.42
N THR A 68 -1.94 5.87 13.36
CA THR A 68 -2.55 4.53 13.45
C THR A 68 -1.65 3.42 12.94
N PHE A 69 -0.95 3.66 11.83
CA PHE A 69 -0.18 2.63 11.14
C PHE A 69 1.33 2.86 11.28
N ILE A 70 2.09 1.78 11.46
CA ILE A 70 3.48 1.80 11.02
C ILE A 70 3.44 1.84 9.50
N VAL A 71 4.01 2.89 8.89
CA VAL A 71 4.09 3.01 7.44
C VAL A 71 5.51 2.72 7.00
N VAL A 72 5.67 1.74 6.10
CA VAL A 72 6.94 1.30 5.52
C VAL A 72 6.90 1.56 4.02
N ALA A 73 7.83 2.34 3.51
CA ALA A 73 7.89 2.69 2.10
C ALA A 73 9.30 2.43 1.54
N PRO A 74 9.58 1.27 0.96
CA PRO A 74 10.87 0.99 0.31
C PRO A 74 10.99 1.74 -1.02
N GLN A 75 12.25 2.06 -1.42
CA GLN A 75 12.55 2.64 -2.72
C GLN A 75 13.33 1.63 -3.59
N MET A 76 12.85 1.41 -4.82
CA MET A 76 13.60 0.60 -5.80
C MET A 76 14.91 1.29 -6.19
N PRO A 77 15.98 0.51 -6.46
CA PRO A 77 17.31 1.04 -6.80
C PRO A 77 17.35 1.72 -8.17
N SER A 78 16.35 1.53 -9.00
CA SER A 78 16.27 2.11 -10.34
C SER A 78 14.86 2.53 -10.71
N LYS A 79 14.72 3.69 -11.33
CA LYS A 79 13.49 4.13 -11.98
C LYS A 79 13.03 3.10 -13.02
N GLY A 80 11.76 2.76 -13.01
CA GLY A 80 11.15 1.86 -13.97
C GLY A 80 11.39 0.37 -13.72
N ASP A 81 12.05 0.01 -12.64
CA ASP A 81 12.19 -1.39 -12.23
C ASP A 81 10.83 -1.95 -11.77
N ARG A 82 10.78 -3.23 -11.45
CA ARG A 82 9.55 -3.96 -11.17
C ARG A 82 9.60 -4.65 -9.82
N TRP A 83 8.57 -4.46 -9.01
CA TRP A 83 8.48 -4.96 -7.64
C TRP A 83 8.60 -6.47 -7.50
N HIS A 84 8.21 -7.26 -8.50
CA HIS A 84 8.39 -8.72 -8.45
C HIS A 84 9.86 -9.18 -8.33
N ARG A 85 10.82 -8.29 -8.56
CA ARG A 85 12.27 -8.56 -8.38
C ARG A 85 12.75 -8.36 -6.96
N PHE A 86 11.94 -7.76 -6.11
CA PHE A 86 12.29 -7.33 -4.75
C PHE A 86 11.34 -7.90 -3.68
N ILE A 87 10.72 -9.05 -3.96
CA ILE A 87 9.73 -9.69 -3.08
C ILE A 87 10.35 -10.02 -1.72
N ASP A 88 11.53 -10.63 -1.74
CA ASP A 88 12.21 -11.08 -0.53
C ASP A 88 12.75 -9.89 0.28
N GLU A 89 13.27 -8.87 -0.39
CA GLU A 89 13.76 -7.65 0.24
C GLU A 89 12.62 -6.90 0.94
N VAL A 90 11.49 -6.71 0.27
CA VAL A 90 10.32 -6.05 0.86
C VAL A 90 9.78 -6.88 2.04
N GLY A 91 9.66 -8.19 1.87
CA GLY A 91 9.22 -9.10 2.94
C GLY A 91 10.15 -9.03 4.16
N SER A 92 11.46 -9.06 3.95
CA SER A 92 12.45 -8.95 5.01
C SER A 92 12.34 -7.62 5.76
N ILE A 93 12.26 -6.50 5.04
CA ILE A 93 12.08 -5.16 5.64
C ILE A 93 10.84 -5.14 6.53
N VAL A 94 9.70 -5.62 6.04
CA VAL A 94 8.46 -5.62 6.82
C VAL A 94 8.56 -6.50 8.06
N VAL A 95 9.18 -7.68 7.96
CA VAL A 95 9.41 -8.57 9.11
C VAL A 95 10.31 -7.91 10.16
N ASP A 96 11.36 -7.23 9.74
CA ASP A 96 12.27 -6.55 10.66
C ASP A 96 11.61 -5.36 11.36
N VAL A 97 10.79 -4.60 10.63
CA VAL A 97 9.98 -3.51 11.20
C VAL A 97 8.95 -4.06 12.19
N GLN A 98 8.26 -5.16 11.87
CA GLN A 98 7.32 -5.81 12.80
C GLN A 98 8.00 -6.20 14.12
N LYS A 99 9.21 -6.77 14.06
CA LYS A 99 9.96 -7.16 15.24
C LYS A 99 10.47 -5.97 16.06
N SER A 100 10.99 -4.95 15.38
CA SER A 100 11.65 -3.81 16.01
C SER A 100 10.69 -2.78 16.61
N TYR A 101 9.49 -2.67 16.05
CA TYR A 101 8.52 -1.63 16.40
C TYR A 101 7.15 -2.16 16.83
N TYR A 102 7.08 -3.42 17.28
CA TYR A 102 5.84 -4.05 17.73
C TYR A 102 4.72 -4.03 16.68
N GLY A 103 5.06 -4.31 15.42
CA GLY A 103 4.09 -4.43 14.34
C GLY A 103 3.27 -5.71 14.42
N ASP A 104 1.96 -5.60 14.19
CA ASP A 104 1.05 -6.73 14.21
C ASP A 104 1.13 -7.53 12.89
N ARG A 105 1.63 -8.76 12.97
CA ARG A 105 1.75 -9.67 11.82
C ARG A 105 0.41 -10.05 11.20
N ARG A 106 -0.67 -10.03 11.99
CA ARG A 106 -2.01 -10.36 11.50
C ARG A 106 -2.67 -9.18 10.81
N ARG A 107 -2.22 -7.96 11.10
CA ARG A 107 -2.72 -6.70 10.50
C ARG A 107 -1.61 -6.03 9.70
N THR A 108 -1.10 -6.76 8.71
CA THR A 108 -0.08 -6.28 7.78
C THR A 108 -0.66 -6.16 6.38
N TYR A 109 -0.68 -4.95 5.87
CA TYR A 109 -1.36 -4.58 4.63
C TYR A 109 -0.38 -4.10 3.58
N LEU A 110 -0.75 -4.29 2.31
CA LEU A 110 0.05 -3.88 1.17
C LEU A 110 -0.73 -2.92 0.27
N THR A 111 -0.16 -1.75 0.02
CA THR A 111 -0.69 -0.77 -0.92
C THR A 111 0.37 -0.34 -1.92
N GLY A 112 -0.05 0.21 -3.05
CA GLY A 112 0.89 0.71 -4.05
C GLY A 112 0.18 1.48 -5.14
N PHE A 113 0.88 2.46 -5.72
CA PHE A 113 0.40 3.32 -6.78
C PHE A 113 1.01 2.93 -8.12
N SER A 114 0.21 2.91 -9.20
CA SER A 114 0.68 2.69 -10.57
C SER A 114 1.43 1.35 -10.71
N PHE A 115 2.74 1.38 -11.02
CA PHE A 115 3.62 0.20 -10.99
C PHE A 115 3.69 -0.47 -9.61
N GLY A 116 3.59 0.33 -8.55
CA GLY A 116 3.45 -0.20 -7.18
C GLY A 116 2.15 -0.97 -6.99
N GLY A 117 1.06 -0.53 -7.61
CA GLY A 117 -0.20 -1.27 -7.64
C GLY A 117 -0.09 -2.63 -8.33
N ASN A 118 0.73 -2.75 -9.39
CA ASN A 118 1.08 -4.06 -9.98
C ASN A 118 1.87 -4.91 -8.98
N GLY A 119 2.84 -4.30 -8.30
CA GLY A 119 3.65 -4.93 -7.26
C GLY A 119 2.84 -5.50 -6.12
N VAL A 120 1.73 -4.86 -5.74
CA VAL A 120 0.81 -5.38 -4.72
C VAL A 120 0.36 -6.80 -5.06
N PHE A 121 -0.04 -7.05 -6.29
CA PHE A 121 -0.45 -8.38 -6.71
C PHE A 121 0.73 -9.34 -6.89
N ASP A 122 1.87 -8.86 -7.40
CA ASP A 122 3.07 -9.68 -7.56
C ASP A 122 3.55 -10.24 -6.21
N LEU A 123 3.63 -9.39 -5.19
CA LEU A 123 4.02 -9.77 -3.84
C LEU A 123 2.96 -10.68 -3.18
N ALA A 124 1.68 -10.33 -3.29
CA ALA A 124 0.63 -11.12 -2.68
C ALA A 124 0.50 -12.54 -3.24
N LEU A 125 0.73 -12.72 -4.55
CA LEU A 125 0.74 -14.03 -5.18
C LEU A 125 1.96 -14.87 -4.78
N SER A 126 3.11 -14.24 -4.54
CA SER A 126 4.34 -14.92 -4.11
C SER A 126 4.37 -15.19 -2.60
N GLN A 127 3.66 -14.40 -1.81
CA GLN A 127 3.62 -14.48 -0.34
C GLN A 127 2.16 -14.56 0.17
N PRO A 128 1.41 -15.62 -0.13
CA PRO A 128 -0.04 -15.68 0.04
C PRO A 128 -0.52 -15.61 1.50
N ALA A 129 0.32 -15.92 2.48
CA ALA A 129 -0.01 -15.89 3.91
C ALA A 129 0.59 -14.68 4.64
N PHE A 130 1.10 -13.69 3.92
CA PHE A 130 1.83 -12.57 4.51
C PHE A 130 0.96 -11.30 4.68
N TRP A 131 0.08 -11.04 3.72
CA TRP A 131 -0.70 -9.82 3.62
C TRP A 131 -2.16 -10.05 4.03
N ALA A 132 -2.65 -9.30 5.01
CA ALA A 132 -4.04 -9.40 5.49
C ALA A 132 -5.04 -8.81 4.50
N ALA A 133 -4.68 -7.71 3.84
CA ALA A 133 -5.48 -7.10 2.79
C ALA A 133 -4.60 -6.31 1.79
N LEU A 134 -5.15 -6.08 0.61
CA LEU A 134 -4.47 -5.48 -0.53
C LEU A 134 -5.20 -4.21 -0.98
N TRP A 135 -4.46 -3.14 -1.23
CA TRP A 135 -4.99 -1.88 -1.71
C TRP A 135 -4.18 -1.31 -2.89
N PRO A 136 -4.33 -1.84 -4.10
CA PRO A 136 -3.70 -1.26 -5.28
C PRO A 136 -4.46 0.00 -5.77
N VAL A 137 -3.70 1.03 -6.17
CA VAL A 137 -4.21 2.33 -6.60
C VAL A 137 -3.77 2.60 -8.04
N ASP A 138 -4.74 2.79 -8.91
CA ASP A 138 -4.63 3.10 -10.35
C ASP A 138 -3.50 2.35 -11.07
N LEU A 139 -3.52 1.04 -10.91
CA LEU A 139 -2.54 0.10 -11.41
C LEU A 139 -2.70 -0.14 -12.92
N THR A 140 -1.63 -0.63 -13.55
CA THR A 140 -1.53 -0.72 -15.02
C THR A 140 -1.78 -2.11 -15.60
N ARG A 141 -1.91 -3.14 -14.76
CA ARG A 141 -1.98 -4.54 -15.20
C ARG A 141 -2.95 -5.36 -14.34
N VAL A 142 -3.84 -6.10 -15.00
CA VAL A 142 -4.69 -7.10 -14.33
C VAL A 142 -3.80 -8.24 -13.81
N PRO A 143 -3.98 -8.73 -12.57
CA PRO A 143 -3.18 -9.83 -12.04
C PRO A 143 -3.43 -11.12 -12.81
N GLN A 144 -2.41 -11.99 -12.87
CA GLN A 144 -2.50 -13.28 -13.57
C GLN A 144 -3.50 -14.23 -12.90
N SER A 145 -3.57 -14.18 -11.58
CA SER A 145 -4.52 -14.97 -10.76
C SER A 145 -5.02 -14.16 -9.58
N ASP A 146 -6.04 -14.68 -8.91
CA ASP A 146 -6.59 -14.10 -7.69
C ASP A 146 -5.74 -14.51 -6.49
N PRO A 147 -5.18 -13.55 -5.71
CA PRO A 147 -4.39 -13.87 -4.51
C PRO A 147 -5.23 -14.39 -3.34
N GLN A 148 -6.55 -14.51 -3.49
CA GLN A 148 -7.49 -14.99 -2.47
C GLN A 148 -7.40 -14.20 -1.16
N ARG A 149 -7.23 -12.88 -1.27
CA ARG A 149 -7.16 -11.93 -0.15
C ARG A 149 -8.24 -10.87 -0.27
N PRO A 150 -8.66 -10.25 0.83
CA PRO A 150 -9.42 -9.01 0.77
C PRO A 150 -8.69 -7.99 -0.10
N VAL A 151 -9.41 -7.34 -1.02
CA VAL A 151 -8.84 -6.36 -1.94
C VAL A 151 -9.77 -5.16 -2.12
N TRP A 152 -9.20 -3.96 -2.03
CA TRP A 152 -9.85 -2.71 -2.44
C TRP A 152 -9.05 -2.06 -3.56
N ILE A 153 -9.63 -1.92 -4.74
CA ILE A 153 -8.98 -1.23 -5.87
C ILE A 153 -9.49 0.20 -5.96
N SER A 154 -8.58 1.16 -5.85
CA SER A 154 -8.88 2.56 -6.19
C SER A 154 -8.57 2.77 -7.67
N VAL A 155 -9.64 2.97 -8.47
CA VAL A 155 -9.57 3.09 -9.92
C VAL A 155 -9.38 4.56 -10.31
N GLY A 156 -8.47 4.81 -11.23
CA GLY A 156 -8.26 6.09 -11.89
C GLY A 156 -8.24 5.92 -13.40
N GLU A 157 -7.66 6.89 -14.09
CA GLU A 157 -7.64 6.95 -15.55
C GLU A 157 -7.02 5.70 -16.21
N VAL A 158 -5.92 5.17 -15.63
CA VAL A 158 -5.19 4.03 -16.20
C VAL A 158 -5.96 2.73 -16.03
N THR A 159 -6.47 2.47 -14.83
CA THR A 159 -7.20 1.23 -14.51
C THR A 159 -8.61 1.21 -15.13
N ARG A 160 -9.22 2.37 -15.34
CA ARG A 160 -10.65 2.52 -15.73
C ARG A 160 -11.03 1.65 -16.94
N ARG A 161 -10.19 1.61 -17.98
CA ARG A 161 -10.45 0.80 -19.17
C ARG A 161 -10.42 -0.70 -18.89
N ALA A 162 -9.64 -1.13 -17.92
CA ALA A 162 -9.48 -2.54 -17.55
C ALA A 162 -10.39 -2.95 -16.37
N THR A 163 -11.18 -2.04 -15.81
CA THR A 163 -12.06 -2.31 -14.65
C THR A 163 -12.95 -3.55 -14.82
N PRO A 164 -13.60 -3.80 -15.99
CA PRO A 164 -14.38 -5.03 -16.19
C PRO A 164 -13.53 -6.31 -16.04
N ALA A 165 -12.28 -6.28 -16.50
CA ALA A 165 -11.36 -7.42 -16.35
C ALA A 165 -10.94 -7.64 -14.89
N PHE A 166 -10.74 -6.56 -14.11
CA PHE A 166 -10.48 -6.65 -12.68
C PHE A 166 -11.69 -7.20 -11.93
N ILE A 167 -12.90 -6.72 -12.23
CA ILE A 167 -14.15 -7.22 -11.64
C ILE A 167 -14.29 -8.71 -11.89
N SER A 168 -14.14 -9.14 -13.15
CA SER A 168 -14.24 -10.56 -13.52
C SER A 168 -13.16 -11.43 -12.88
N ARG A 169 -11.91 -10.95 -12.82
CA ARG A 169 -10.76 -11.70 -12.27
C ARG A 169 -10.82 -11.86 -10.76
N LEU A 170 -11.31 -10.85 -10.04
CA LEU A 170 -11.22 -10.74 -8.58
C LEU A 170 -12.58 -10.77 -7.88
N GLY A 171 -13.70 -10.83 -8.60
CA GLY A 171 -15.04 -10.82 -8.02
C GLY A 171 -15.34 -9.51 -7.28
N LEU A 172 -14.98 -8.35 -7.87
CA LEU A 172 -15.14 -7.07 -7.21
C LEU A 172 -16.57 -6.54 -7.29
N THR A 173 -16.99 -5.84 -6.24
CA THR A 173 -18.24 -5.07 -6.17
C THR A 173 -17.90 -3.58 -6.02
N SER A 174 -18.74 -2.70 -6.58
CA SER A 174 -18.55 -1.26 -6.40
C SER A 174 -18.76 -0.84 -4.95
N ALA A 175 -17.80 -0.10 -4.39
CA ALA A 175 -17.89 0.46 -3.05
C ALA A 175 -18.96 1.57 -2.93
N GLU A 176 -19.50 2.07 -4.05
CA GLU A 176 -20.64 3.00 -4.06
C GLU A 176 -21.96 2.29 -3.76
N THR A 177 -22.07 1.01 -4.11
CA THR A 177 -23.29 0.20 -3.92
C THR A 177 -23.18 -0.76 -2.74
N ALA A 178 -21.98 -1.27 -2.45
CA ALA A 178 -21.71 -2.16 -1.32
C ALA A 178 -20.95 -1.38 -0.24
N GLN A 179 -21.62 -1.07 0.86
CA GLN A 179 -20.97 -0.38 1.99
C GLN A 179 -19.95 -1.26 2.72
N GLU A 180 -20.10 -2.58 2.60
CA GLU A 180 -19.24 -3.58 3.24
C GLU A 180 -18.89 -4.69 2.25
N GLY A 181 -17.72 -5.31 2.43
CA GLY A 181 -17.26 -6.43 1.61
C GLY A 181 -15.74 -6.56 1.60
N ASP A 182 -15.27 -7.75 1.25
CA ASP A 182 -13.84 -8.03 1.19
C ASP A 182 -13.22 -7.71 -0.17
N ARG A 183 -14.05 -7.47 -1.20
CA ARG A 183 -13.61 -7.28 -2.59
C ARG A 183 -14.33 -6.11 -3.22
N LEU A 184 -13.68 -4.96 -3.13
CA LEU A 184 -14.28 -3.69 -3.53
C LEU A 184 -13.45 -2.98 -4.59
N TYR A 185 -14.10 -2.15 -5.39
CA TYR A 185 -13.46 -1.13 -6.19
C TYR A 185 -14.20 0.19 -6.10
N LEU A 186 -13.46 1.30 -6.24
CA LEU A 186 -14.03 2.64 -6.31
C LEU A 186 -13.33 3.42 -7.41
N ASP A 187 -14.10 3.91 -8.41
CA ASP A 187 -13.57 4.87 -9.38
C ASP A 187 -13.51 6.26 -8.74
N GLN A 188 -12.31 6.80 -8.63
CA GLN A 188 -12.05 8.12 -8.03
C GLN A 188 -12.51 9.28 -8.93
N GLY A 189 -12.93 9.01 -10.16
CA GLY A 189 -13.37 10.04 -11.12
C GLY A 189 -12.25 10.98 -11.59
N GLN A 190 -10.98 10.60 -11.40
CA GLN A 190 -9.81 11.44 -11.62
C GLN A 190 -8.84 10.85 -12.64
N GLY A 191 -7.90 11.69 -13.11
CA GLY A 191 -6.70 11.25 -13.81
C GLY A 191 -5.75 10.49 -12.86
N HIS A 192 -4.65 9.93 -13.42
CA HIS A 192 -3.73 9.04 -12.73
C HIS A 192 -3.27 9.53 -11.35
N VAL A 193 -2.63 10.70 -11.30
CA VAL A 193 -2.15 11.30 -10.04
C VAL A 193 -3.29 11.76 -9.12
N GLY A 194 -4.37 12.28 -9.72
CA GLY A 194 -5.55 12.71 -8.98
C GLY A 194 -6.22 11.55 -8.23
N ALA A 195 -6.29 10.38 -8.87
CA ALA A 195 -6.83 9.17 -8.25
C ALA A 195 -6.01 8.74 -7.03
N ALA A 196 -4.68 8.74 -7.12
CA ALA A 196 -3.82 8.45 -5.98
C ALA A 196 -4.05 9.43 -4.83
N ARG A 197 -4.10 10.74 -5.13
CA ARG A 197 -4.34 11.77 -4.11
C ARG A 197 -5.66 11.59 -3.39
N LEU A 198 -6.75 11.26 -4.09
CA LEU A 198 -8.05 11.03 -3.46
C LEU A 198 -8.08 9.72 -2.68
N ALA A 199 -7.55 8.64 -3.25
CA ALA A 199 -7.51 7.34 -2.60
C ALA A 199 -6.79 7.41 -1.24
N TYR A 200 -5.57 7.95 -1.18
CA TYR A 200 -4.80 8.04 0.07
C TYR A 200 -5.33 9.08 1.08
N ARG A 201 -6.33 9.87 0.72
CA ARG A 201 -7.08 10.75 1.64
C ARG A 201 -8.37 10.13 2.16
N ASP A 202 -8.82 9.04 1.58
CA ASP A 202 -10.10 8.41 1.92
C ASP A 202 -9.95 7.51 3.16
N MET A 203 -10.34 8.04 4.32
CA MET A 203 -10.28 7.30 5.59
C MET A 203 -11.13 6.04 5.62
N ARG A 204 -12.15 5.90 4.75
CA ARG A 204 -12.96 4.68 4.67
C ARG A 204 -12.10 3.47 4.31
N ILE A 205 -11.07 3.67 3.45
CA ILE A 205 -10.20 2.58 3.01
C ILE A 205 -9.27 2.14 4.15
N TYR A 206 -8.74 3.06 4.93
CA TYR A 206 -7.94 2.73 6.12
C TYR A 206 -8.78 2.00 7.18
N GLN A 207 -10.02 2.42 7.41
CA GLN A 207 -10.95 1.72 8.30
C GLN A 207 -11.27 0.33 7.76
N TRP A 208 -11.46 0.21 6.44
CA TRP A 208 -11.65 -1.07 5.77
C TRP A 208 -10.45 -1.99 5.96
N LEU A 209 -9.21 -1.51 5.84
CA LEU A 209 -8.00 -2.28 6.14
C LEU A 209 -8.00 -2.78 7.57
N LEU A 210 -8.24 -1.90 8.55
CA LEU A 210 -8.23 -2.24 9.98
C LEU A 210 -9.22 -3.33 10.38
N ALA A 211 -10.29 -3.50 9.63
CA ALA A 211 -11.27 -4.56 9.83
C ALA A 211 -10.82 -5.93 9.28
N ARG A 212 -9.62 -6.06 8.67
CA ARG A 212 -9.09 -7.30 8.07
C ARG A 212 -7.85 -7.77 8.81
N GLN A 213 -7.76 -9.09 8.98
CA GLN A 213 -6.62 -9.75 9.60
C GLN A 213 -6.40 -11.14 8.98
N LEU A 214 -5.18 -11.65 9.10
CA LEU A 214 -4.83 -13.02 8.73
C LEU A 214 -5.51 -14.02 9.66
#